data_b8c9a87f6f7cbfdf592e7bf5c60579a5
#
_entry.id   b8c9a87f6f7cbfdf592e7bf5c60579a5
#
_cell.length_a   1.000
_cell.length_b   1.000
_cell.length_c   1.000
_cell.angle_alpha   90.00
_cell.angle_beta   90.00
_cell.angle_gamma   90.00
#
_symmetry.space_group_name_H-M   'P 1'
#
loop_
_entity.id
_entity.type
_entity.pdbx_description
1 polymer ?
#
loop_
_entity_poly.entity_id
_entity_poly.type
_entity_poly.pdbx_seq_one_letter_code
_entity_poly.pdbx_strand_id
1 'polypeptide(L)'
;MWRSTMKNEQMALLFSEATPYIQKYHGKTLVIKYGGNAMVNDDLKLAVMNDLVTLTLLGVRVVLVHGGGPAINSMLKKVGKESKFVGGLRYTDEETMGIVQQVLAGKVNKDLVAKLRGRGVGLCGMDGQMLRCTELDPQLGHVGEIVHVDPTLISSLLDSGYIPVIATVGMDDLGQAYNV
;
A
#
# COMPACT_ATOMS: atom_id res chain seq x y z
N MET A 1 -23.24 -16.90 -3.30
CA MET A 1 -24.02 -17.19 -2.07
C MET A 1 -23.18 -18.11 -1.18
N TRP A 2 -22.50 -17.56 -0.19
CA TRP A 2 -21.68 -18.33 0.77
C TRP A 2 -22.63 -19.04 1.74
N ARG A 3 -22.86 -20.33 1.57
CA ARG A 3 -23.50 -21.14 2.62
C ARG A 3 -22.40 -21.63 3.56
N SER A 4 -22.30 -21.02 4.74
CA SER A 4 -21.48 -21.53 5.83
C SER A 4 -21.97 -22.94 6.19
N THR A 5 -21.06 -23.93 6.13
CA THR A 5 -21.31 -25.29 6.61
C THR A 5 -21.13 -25.38 8.14
N MET A 6 -20.80 -24.28 8.81
CA MET A 6 -20.63 -24.23 10.26
C MET A 6 -21.98 -24.25 10.97
N LYS A 7 -22.07 -25.03 12.05
CA LYS A 7 -23.23 -25.01 12.96
C LYS A 7 -23.27 -23.68 13.72
N ASN A 8 -24.47 -23.24 14.12
CA ASN A 8 -24.66 -21.98 14.86
C ASN A 8 -23.82 -21.91 16.13
N GLU A 9 -23.65 -23.02 16.85
CA GLU A 9 -22.80 -23.13 18.04
C GLU A 9 -21.32 -22.84 17.75
N GLN A 10 -20.81 -23.34 16.63
CA GLN A 10 -19.42 -23.11 16.20
C GLN A 10 -19.21 -21.63 15.83
N MET A 11 -20.20 -21.02 15.20
CA MET A 11 -20.16 -19.58 14.89
C MET A 11 -20.17 -18.73 16.17
N ALA A 12 -21.03 -19.06 17.13
CA ALA A 12 -21.09 -18.36 18.41
C ALA A 12 -19.77 -18.47 19.18
N LEU A 13 -19.16 -19.65 19.21
CA LEU A 13 -17.85 -19.87 19.84
C LEU A 13 -16.76 -19.03 19.16
N LEU A 14 -16.69 -19.04 17.83
CA LEU A 14 -15.73 -18.24 17.06
C LEU A 14 -15.83 -16.74 17.39
N PHE A 15 -17.06 -16.19 17.44
CA PHE A 15 -17.27 -14.80 17.82
C PHE A 15 -16.86 -14.53 19.27
N SER A 16 -17.14 -15.45 20.19
CA SER A 16 -16.72 -15.32 21.58
C SER A 16 -15.20 -15.29 21.72
N GLU A 17 -14.49 -16.15 20.99
CA GLU A 17 -13.03 -16.17 20.96
C GLU A 17 -12.42 -14.95 20.26
N ALA A 18 -13.08 -14.41 19.25
CA ALA A 18 -12.63 -13.21 18.54
C ALA A 18 -12.86 -11.91 19.32
N THR A 19 -13.85 -11.87 20.21
CA THR A 19 -14.27 -10.66 20.94
C THR A 19 -13.12 -9.92 21.66
N PRO A 20 -12.23 -10.59 22.41
CA PRO A 20 -11.10 -9.91 23.08
C PRO A 20 -10.14 -9.21 22.08
N TYR A 21 -9.94 -9.80 20.92
CA TYR A 21 -9.10 -9.21 19.86
C TYR A 21 -9.78 -8.00 19.23
N ILE A 22 -11.08 -8.11 18.94
CA ILE A 22 -11.87 -7.00 18.41
C ILE A 22 -11.82 -5.81 19.39
N GLN A 23 -12.06 -6.04 20.68
CA GLN A 23 -11.97 -5.01 21.72
C GLN A 23 -10.57 -4.39 21.81
N LYS A 24 -9.51 -5.21 21.74
CA LYS A 24 -8.12 -4.75 21.81
C LYS A 24 -7.73 -3.82 20.66
N TYR A 25 -8.20 -4.12 19.45
CA TYR A 25 -7.79 -3.40 18.23
C TYR A 25 -8.81 -2.38 17.73
N HIS A 26 -10.02 -2.36 18.27
CA HIS A 26 -11.03 -1.35 17.94
C HIS A 26 -10.50 0.07 18.15
N GLY A 27 -10.63 0.93 17.17
CA GLY A 27 -10.12 2.31 17.17
C GLY A 27 -8.59 2.45 17.00
N LYS A 28 -7.84 1.33 16.98
CA LYS A 28 -6.38 1.37 16.75
C LYS A 28 -6.07 1.51 15.27
N THR A 29 -4.99 2.23 14.95
CA THR A 29 -4.47 2.33 13.59
C THR A 29 -3.45 1.23 13.35
N LEU A 30 -3.67 0.45 12.29
CA LEU A 30 -2.74 -0.56 11.80
C LEU A 30 -2.21 -0.16 10.42
N VAL A 31 -0.88 -0.04 10.33
CA VAL A 31 -0.19 0.16 9.05
C VAL A 31 0.27 -1.19 8.53
N ILE A 32 -0.23 -1.56 7.36
CA ILE A 32 0.03 -2.86 6.73
C ILE A 32 0.86 -2.64 5.48
N LYS A 33 2.07 -3.20 5.46
CA LYS A 33 2.92 -3.22 4.27
C LYS A 33 2.53 -4.40 3.38
N TYR A 34 2.21 -4.12 2.12
CA TYR A 34 1.85 -5.11 1.12
C TYR A 34 2.83 -5.08 -0.06
N GLY A 35 3.47 -6.22 -0.34
CA GLY A 35 4.50 -6.27 -1.37
C GLY A 35 5.00 -7.68 -1.65
N GLY A 36 6.03 -7.78 -2.48
CA GLY A 36 6.70 -9.04 -2.81
C GLY A 36 5.79 -10.03 -3.54
N ASN A 37 5.95 -11.30 -3.22
CA ASN A 37 5.23 -12.41 -3.87
C ASN A 37 3.72 -12.40 -3.64
N ALA A 38 3.24 -11.78 -2.57
CA ALA A 38 1.81 -11.63 -2.30
C ALA A 38 1.08 -10.81 -3.37
N MET A 39 1.81 -9.98 -4.13
CA MET A 39 1.21 -9.13 -5.17
C MET A 39 1.00 -9.84 -6.52
N VAL A 40 1.63 -10.99 -6.75
CA VAL A 40 1.57 -11.70 -8.04
C VAL A 40 0.45 -12.74 -8.11
N ASN A 41 -0.13 -13.14 -6.98
CA ASN A 41 -1.24 -14.07 -6.91
C ASN A 41 -2.56 -13.30 -6.70
N ASP A 42 -3.46 -13.35 -7.68
CA ASP A 42 -4.71 -12.57 -7.65
C ASP A 42 -5.71 -13.07 -6.61
N ASP A 43 -5.77 -14.38 -6.33
CA ASP A 43 -6.65 -14.93 -5.29
C ASP A 43 -6.18 -14.50 -3.90
N LEU A 44 -4.86 -14.56 -3.64
CA LEU A 44 -4.27 -14.10 -2.40
C LEU A 44 -4.45 -12.58 -2.22
N LYS A 45 -4.27 -11.82 -3.30
CA LYS A 45 -4.52 -10.37 -3.31
C LYS A 45 -5.96 -10.06 -2.90
N LEU A 46 -6.93 -10.75 -3.50
CA LEU A 46 -8.34 -10.57 -3.19
C LEU A 46 -8.66 -10.95 -1.74
N ALA A 47 -8.09 -12.05 -1.24
CA ALA A 47 -8.25 -12.49 0.14
C ALA A 47 -7.73 -11.41 1.11
N VAL A 48 -6.51 -10.92 0.92
CA VAL A 48 -5.93 -9.85 1.75
C VAL A 48 -6.80 -8.59 1.72
N MET A 49 -7.26 -8.13 0.54
CA MET A 49 -8.12 -6.94 0.46
C MET A 49 -9.46 -7.14 1.20
N ASN A 50 -10.05 -8.33 1.16
CA ASN A 50 -11.24 -8.66 1.93
C ASN A 50 -10.98 -8.63 3.44
N ASP A 51 -9.81 -9.11 3.89
CA ASP A 51 -9.41 -9.06 5.31
C ASP A 51 -9.26 -7.62 5.80
N LEU A 52 -8.67 -6.72 4.98
CA LEU A 52 -8.57 -5.30 5.32
C LEU A 52 -9.95 -4.63 5.46
N VAL A 53 -10.88 -4.96 4.56
CA VAL A 53 -12.27 -4.48 4.65
C VAL A 53 -12.93 -5.01 5.91
N THR A 54 -12.72 -6.28 6.25
CA THR A 54 -13.27 -6.90 7.48
C THR A 54 -12.72 -6.21 8.73
N LEU A 55 -11.41 -5.99 8.82
CA LEU A 55 -10.79 -5.24 9.93
C LEU A 55 -11.41 -3.84 10.09
N THR A 56 -11.62 -3.14 8.98
CA THR A 56 -12.24 -1.81 9.02
C THR A 56 -13.69 -1.87 9.50
N LEU A 57 -14.45 -2.89 9.10
CA LEU A 57 -15.83 -3.12 9.59
C LEU A 57 -15.87 -3.43 11.09
N LEU A 58 -14.81 -4.04 11.64
CA LEU A 58 -14.65 -4.31 13.07
C LEU A 58 -14.12 -3.10 13.85
N GLY A 59 -13.98 -1.94 13.21
CA GLY A 59 -13.57 -0.69 13.85
C GLY A 59 -12.06 -0.46 13.92
N VAL A 60 -11.26 -1.26 13.21
CA VAL A 60 -9.82 -1.03 13.09
C VAL A 60 -9.56 0.03 12.01
N ARG A 61 -8.69 0.98 12.28
CA ARG A 61 -8.25 2.01 11.31
C ARG A 61 -7.09 1.46 10.48
N VAL A 62 -7.35 1.10 9.25
CA VAL A 62 -6.38 0.41 8.38
C VAL A 62 -5.72 1.39 7.42
N VAL A 63 -4.38 1.38 7.36
CA VAL A 63 -3.57 2.04 6.32
C VAL A 63 -2.82 0.96 5.56
N LEU A 64 -2.95 0.96 4.24
CA LEU A 64 -2.26 0.03 3.36
C LEU A 64 -1.11 0.75 2.64
N VAL A 65 0.13 0.32 2.89
CA VAL A 65 1.32 0.82 2.16
C VAL A 65 1.79 -0.26 1.21
N HIS A 66 2.00 0.06 -0.05
CA HIS A 66 2.38 -0.92 -1.05
C HIS A 66 3.55 -0.47 -1.93
N GLY A 67 4.35 -1.45 -2.33
CA GLY A 67 5.30 -1.34 -3.42
C GLY A 67 4.74 -1.92 -4.72
N GLY A 68 5.62 -2.43 -5.60
CA GLY A 68 5.20 -3.02 -6.88
C GLY A 68 6.37 -3.46 -7.76
N GLY A 69 7.46 -3.91 -7.16
CA GLY A 69 8.67 -4.33 -7.87
C GLY A 69 8.42 -5.21 -9.10
N PRO A 70 7.61 -6.29 -9.01
CA PRO A 70 7.28 -7.13 -10.16
C PRO A 70 6.57 -6.36 -11.29
N ALA A 71 5.66 -5.44 -10.96
CA ALA A 71 4.94 -4.63 -11.96
C ALA A 71 5.88 -3.60 -12.62
N ILE A 72 6.79 -2.99 -11.85
CA ILE A 72 7.83 -2.10 -12.38
C ILE A 72 8.73 -2.88 -13.35
N ASN A 73 9.25 -4.06 -12.95
CA ASN A 73 10.09 -4.88 -13.80
C ASN A 73 9.39 -5.25 -15.11
N SER A 74 8.10 -5.62 -15.03
CA SER A 74 7.29 -5.94 -16.20
C SER A 74 7.17 -4.74 -17.16
N MET A 75 6.99 -3.53 -16.61
CA MET A 75 6.85 -2.33 -17.43
C MET A 75 8.19 -1.92 -18.05
N LEU A 76 9.28 -1.92 -17.29
CA LEU A 76 10.63 -1.66 -17.80
C LEU A 76 10.97 -2.59 -18.97
N LYS A 77 10.71 -3.90 -18.83
CA LYS A 77 10.89 -4.87 -19.90
C LYS A 77 10.08 -4.55 -21.15
N LYS A 78 8.83 -4.08 -21.00
CA LYS A 78 7.96 -3.70 -22.13
C LYS A 78 8.49 -2.52 -22.92
N VAL A 79 9.15 -1.56 -22.26
CA VAL A 79 9.77 -0.41 -22.92
C VAL A 79 11.25 -0.65 -23.31
N GLY A 80 11.74 -1.91 -23.19
CA GLY A 80 13.08 -2.25 -23.58
C GLY A 80 14.19 -1.83 -22.61
N LYS A 81 13.82 -1.50 -21.36
CA LYS A 81 14.75 -1.05 -20.31
C LYS A 81 15.02 -2.16 -19.30
N GLU A 82 16.30 -2.35 -18.95
CA GLU A 82 16.70 -3.34 -17.94
C GLU A 82 16.59 -2.78 -16.51
N SER A 83 16.11 -3.63 -15.60
CA SER A 83 16.13 -3.30 -14.17
C SER A 83 17.54 -3.54 -13.60
N LYS A 84 18.11 -2.52 -12.98
CA LYS A 84 19.40 -2.60 -12.28
C LYS A 84 19.20 -2.46 -10.79
N PHE A 85 19.97 -3.20 -10.00
CA PHE A 85 19.93 -3.14 -8.53
C PHE A 85 21.34 -2.99 -7.97
N VAL A 86 21.48 -2.15 -6.94
CA VAL A 86 22.71 -1.93 -6.19
C VAL A 86 22.37 -2.08 -4.71
N GLY A 87 23.04 -3.00 -4.01
CA GLY A 87 22.75 -3.24 -2.59
C GLY A 87 21.30 -3.66 -2.27
N GLY A 88 20.56 -4.23 -3.25
CA GLY A 88 19.15 -4.60 -3.08
C GLY A 88 18.17 -3.45 -3.40
N LEU A 89 18.65 -2.23 -3.61
CA LEU A 89 17.86 -1.07 -4.02
C LEU A 89 17.88 -0.93 -5.55
N ARG A 90 16.76 -0.50 -6.12
CA ARG A 90 16.65 -0.29 -7.57
C ARG A 90 17.40 0.98 -7.97
N TYR A 91 18.41 0.88 -8.82
CA TYR A 91 18.93 2.04 -9.52
C TYR A 91 17.79 2.72 -10.31
N THR A 92 17.54 3.97 -10.04
CA THR A 92 16.36 4.69 -10.52
C THR A 92 16.79 6.00 -11.17
N ASP A 93 17.13 5.95 -12.48
CA ASP A 93 17.35 7.17 -13.26
C ASP A 93 16.02 7.90 -13.51
N GLU A 94 16.05 9.08 -14.11
CA GLU A 94 14.89 9.94 -14.34
C GLU A 94 13.78 9.22 -15.11
N GLU A 95 14.12 8.51 -16.19
CA GLU A 95 13.14 7.75 -16.98
C GLU A 95 12.56 6.59 -16.18
N THR A 96 13.40 5.88 -15.43
CA THR A 96 12.94 4.81 -14.51
C THR A 96 12.02 5.37 -13.43
N MET A 97 12.32 6.57 -12.89
CA MET A 97 11.47 7.20 -11.87
C MET A 97 10.09 7.53 -12.43
N GLY A 98 10.00 8.05 -13.65
CA GLY A 98 8.71 8.26 -14.33
C GLY A 98 7.90 6.97 -14.46
N ILE A 99 8.55 5.86 -14.83
CA ILE A 99 7.91 4.54 -14.91
C ILE A 99 7.47 4.03 -13.52
N VAL A 100 8.33 4.17 -12.50
CA VAL A 100 8.01 3.79 -11.12
C VAL A 100 6.76 4.53 -10.64
N GLN A 101 6.70 5.84 -10.84
CA GLN A 101 5.56 6.66 -10.44
C GLN A 101 4.27 6.23 -11.17
N GLN A 102 4.30 6.07 -12.49
CA GLN A 102 3.14 5.61 -13.27
C GLN A 102 2.65 4.23 -12.82
N VAL A 103 3.56 3.30 -12.61
CA VAL A 103 3.22 1.93 -12.23
C VAL A 103 2.69 1.87 -10.80
N LEU A 104 3.37 2.50 -9.85
CA LEU A 104 2.98 2.42 -8.44
C LEU A 104 1.72 3.24 -8.16
N ALA A 105 1.73 4.55 -8.48
CA ALA A 105 0.61 5.44 -8.15
C ALA A 105 -0.61 5.24 -9.07
N GLY A 106 -0.37 4.84 -10.32
CA GLY A 106 -1.44 4.59 -11.29
C GLY A 106 -1.95 3.16 -11.24
N LYS A 107 -1.18 2.23 -11.81
CA LYS A 107 -1.65 0.86 -12.05
C LYS A 107 -1.84 0.05 -10.77
N VAL A 108 -0.80 -0.10 -9.98
CA VAL A 108 -0.81 -0.98 -8.79
C VAL A 108 -1.76 -0.42 -7.73
N ASN A 109 -1.65 0.86 -7.43
CA ASN A 109 -2.49 1.54 -6.46
C ASN A 109 -3.98 1.39 -6.79
N LYS A 110 -4.39 1.71 -8.01
CA LYS A 110 -5.79 1.67 -8.43
C LYS A 110 -6.33 0.23 -8.53
N ASP A 111 -5.49 -0.75 -8.84
CA ASP A 111 -5.86 -2.16 -8.81
C ASP A 111 -6.18 -2.65 -7.38
N LEU A 112 -5.44 -2.19 -6.38
CA LEU A 112 -5.72 -2.47 -4.97
C LEU A 112 -6.99 -1.74 -4.49
N VAL A 113 -7.12 -0.44 -4.80
CA VAL A 113 -8.29 0.37 -4.45
C VAL A 113 -9.58 -0.26 -4.98
N ALA A 114 -9.58 -0.72 -6.24
CA ALA A 114 -10.76 -1.36 -6.85
C ALA A 114 -11.25 -2.60 -6.07
N LYS A 115 -10.36 -3.29 -5.36
CA LYS A 115 -10.67 -4.50 -4.58
C LYS A 115 -11.17 -4.21 -3.16
N LEU A 116 -11.09 -2.96 -2.69
CA LEU A 116 -11.51 -2.54 -1.34
C LEU A 116 -12.98 -2.14 -1.22
N ARG A 117 -13.82 -2.55 -2.17
CA ARG A 117 -15.28 -2.41 -2.12
C ARG A 117 -15.77 -0.98 -1.82
N GLY A 118 -15.16 0.03 -2.44
CA GLY A 118 -15.50 1.44 -2.26
C GLY A 118 -14.94 2.09 -0.99
N ARG A 119 -14.15 1.36 -0.18
CA ARG A 119 -13.53 1.93 1.03
C ARG A 119 -12.11 2.43 0.82
N GLY A 120 -11.45 2.05 -0.28
CA GLY A 120 -10.07 2.45 -0.57
C GLY A 120 -9.98 3.84 -1.19
N VAL A 121 -9.05 4.65 -0.69
CA VAL A 121 -8.62 5.90 -1.33
C VAL A 121 -7.14 5.78 -1.65
N GLY A 122 -6.82 5.84 -2.95
CA GLY A 122 -5.45 5.66 -3.44
C GLY A 122 -4.69 6.96 -3.49
N LEU A 123 -3.54 6.96 -2.85
CA LEU A 123 -2.58 8.05 -2.72
C LEU A 123 -1.16 7.56 -3.05
N CYS A 124 -0.26 8.49 -3.27
CA CYS A 124 1.19 8.27 -3.16
C CYS A 124 1.78 9.27 -2.15
N GLY A 125 3.02 9.09 -1.76
CA GLY A 125 3.65 9.96 -0.77
C GLY A 125 3.77 11.43 -1.17
N MET A 126 3.60 11.75 -2.47
CA MET A 126 3.59 13.13 -2.98
C MET A 126 2.30 13.87 -2.64
N ASP A 127 1.17 13.15 -2.50
CA ASP A 127 -0.13 13.75 -2.21
C ASP A 127 -0.10 14.43 -0.83
N GLY A 128 -0.45 15.73 -0.80
CA GLY A 128 -0.37 16.54 0.41
C GLY A 128 1.04 16.65 1.01
N GLN A 129 2.09 16.40 0.22
CA GLN A 129 3.51 16.35 0.69
C GLN A 129 3.71 15.37 1.86
N MET A 130 2.96 14.28 1.85
CA MET A 130 2.88 13.32 2.94
C MET A 130 4.22 12.64 3.25
N LEU A 131 5.02 12.31 2.21
CA LEU A 131 6.35 11.73 2.35
C LEU A 131 7.38 12.69 1.73
N ARG A 132 8.06 13.47 2.57
CA ARG A 132 9.18 14.29 2.13
C ARG A 132 10.46 13.49 2.16
N CYS A 133 11.20 13.56 1.06
CA CYS A 133 12.41 12.79 0.82
C CYS A 133 13.59 13.68 0.49
N THR A 134 14.78 13.14 0.72
CA THR A 134 16.03 13.62 0.14
C THR A 134 16.65 12.49 -0.68
N GLU A 135 17.58 12.78 -1.57
CA GLU A 135 18.35 11.76 -2.27
C GLU A 135 19.10 10.89 -1.24
N LEU A 136 18.94 9.57 -1.35
CA LEU A 136 19.60 8.61 -0.46
C LEU A 136 21.08 8.47 -0.78
N ASP A 137 21.40 8.26 -2.06
CA ASP A 137 22.75 8.06 -2.59
C ASP A 137 22.77 8.47 -4.07
N PRO A 138 23.65 9.39 -4.49
CA PRO A 138 23.78 9.80 -5.90
C PRO A 138 24.05 8.62 -6.87
N GLN A 139 24.65 7.52 -6.40
CA GLN A 139 24.89 6.33 -7.21
C GLN A 139 23.60 5.53 -7.50
N LEU A 140 22.53 5.79 -6.76
CA LEU A 140 21.24 5.12 -6.93
C LEU A 140 20.26 5.93 -7.79
N GLY A 141 20.59 7.18 -8.12
CA GLY A 141 19.68 8.12 -8.79
C GLY A 141 18.51 8.51 -7.88
N HIS A 142 17.30 8.58 -8.42
CA HIS A 142 16.10 9.02 -7.70
C HIS A 142 15.58 7.96 -6.70
N VAL A 143 16.44 7.48 -5.83
CA VAL A 143 16.08 6.70 -4.64
C VAL A 143 16.08 7.64 -3.45
N GLY A 144 14.97 7.68 -2.69
CA GLY A 144 14.77 8.64 -1.62
C GLY A 144 14.88 8.03 -0.24
N GLU A 145 15.46 8.82 0.68
CA GLU A 145 15.32 8.64 2.11
C GLU A 145 14.19 9.52 2.62
N ILE A 146 13.24 8.94 3.38
CA ILE A 146 12.13 9.69 3.97
C ILE A 146 12.68 10.48 5.17
N VAL A 147 12.63 11.81 5.09
CA VAL A 147 13.09 12.70 6.16
C VAL A 147 11.96 13.30 6.99
N HIS A 148 10.72 13.31 6.43
CA HIS A 148 9.55 13.78 7.13
C HIS A 148 8.29 13.09 6.64
N VAL A 149 7.36 12.83 7.56
CA VAL A 149 6.03 12.27 7.26
C VAL A 149 4.96 13.18 7.84
N ASP A 150 4.05 13.68 6.99
CA ASP A 150 2.83 14.37 7.43
C ASP A 150 1.63 13.41 7.38
N PRO A 151 1.09 12.97 8.52
CA PRO A 151 -0.04 12.05 8.58
C PRO A 151 -1.41 12.72 8.46
N THR A 152 -1.49 14.03 8.26
CA THR A 152 -2.76 14.81 8.32
C THR A 152 -3.79 14.28 7.33
N LEU A 153 -3.40 14.06 6.06
CA LEU A 153 -4.30 13.55 5.04
C LEU A 153 -4.76 12.11 5.35
N ILE A 154 -3.82 11.27 5.81
CA ILE A 154 -4.11 9.88 6.23
C ILE A 154 -5.15 9.88 7.36
N SER A 155 -4.93 10.72 8.39
CA SER A 155 -5.81 10.82 9.55
C SER A 155 -7.22 11.24 9.15
N SER A 156 -7.36 12.24 8.29
CA SER A 156 -8.65 12.72 7.76
C SER A 156 -9.42 11.63 7.01
N LEU A 157 -8.73 10.82 6.21
CA LEU A 157 -9.34 9.70 5.50
C LEU A 157 -9.78 8.58 6.45
N LEU A 158 -8.95 8.26 7.44
CA LEU A 158 -9.28 7.27 8.47
C LEU A 158 -10.49 7.71 9.30
N ASP A 159 -10.59 8.99 9.67
CA ASP A 159 -11.73 9.56 10.40
C ASP A 159 -13.02 9.54 9.58
N SER A 160 -12.88 9.61 8.26
CA SER A 160 -13.99 9.45 7.31
C SER A 160 -14.34 7.99 6.99
N GLY A 161 -13.67 7.01 7.62
CA GLY A 161 -13.93 5.57 7.45
C GLY A 161 -13.35 4.95 6.18
N TYR A 162 -12.43 5.64 5.51
CA TYR A 162 -11.71 5.12 4.36
C TYR A 162 -10.45 4.35 4.75
N ILE A 163 -9.96 3.53 3.83
CA ILE A 163 -8.67 2.84 3.88
C ILE A 163 -7.70 3.61 2.97
N PRO A 164 -6.77 4.43 3.50
CA PRO A 164 -5.71 5.02 2.69
C PRO A 164 -4.82 3.92 2.09
N VAL A 165 -4.61 3.95 0.76
CA VAL A 165 -3.76 3.02 0.02
C VAL A 165 -2.61 3.82 -0.57
N ILE A 166 -1.41 3.65 0.00
CA ILE A 166 -0.27 4.55 -0.23
C ILE A 166 0.79 3.84 -1.06
N ALA A 167 1.06 4.37 -2.25
CA ALA A 167 2.20 3.97 -3.06
C ALA A 167 3.48 4.62 -2.53
N THR A 168 4.57 3.84 -2.49
CA THR A 168 5.88 4.28 -1.98
C THR A 168 6.63 5.14 -3.00
N VAL A 169 6.08 6.32 -3.28
CA VAL A 169 6.69 7.40 -4.07
C VAL A 169 6.61 8.67 -3.24
N GLY A 170 7.74 9.21 -2.84
CA GLY A 170 7.83 10.49 -2.12
C GLY A 170 8.34 11.61 -3.02
N MET A 171 8.53 12.80 -2.47
CA MET A 171 9.13 13.92 -3.18
C MET A 171 9.96 14.82 -2.26
N ASP A 172 10.85 15.62 -2.83
CA ASP A 172 11.54 16.70 -2.12
C ASP A 172 10.74 18.02 -2.15
N ASP A 173 11.32 19.06 -1.58
CA ASP A 173 10.73 20.42 -1.52
C ASP A 173 10.65 21.11 -2.90
N LEU A 174 11.36 20.60 -3.91
CA LEU A 174 11.33 21.09 -5.29
C LEU A 174 10.34 20.33 -6.16
N GLY A 175 9.69 19.28 -5.62
CA GLY A 175 8.73 18.45 -6.35
C GLY A 175 9.39 17.28 -7.11
N GLN A 176 10.69 17.04 -6.93
CA GLN A 176 11.36 15.87 -7.52
C GLN A 176 10.84 14.60 -6.86
N ALA A 177 10.34 13.68 -7.68
CA ALA A 177 9.85 12.38 -7.20
C ALA A 177 11.00 11.42 -6.87
N TYR A 178 10.79 10.62 -5.84
CA TYR A 178 11.73 9.57 -5.38
C TYR A 178 11.02 8.24 -5.19
N ASN A 179 11.72 7.16 -5.56
CA ASN A 179 11.37 5.78 -5.25
C ASN A 179 11.83 5.47 -3.81
N VAL A 180 10.91 5.12 -2.91
CA VAL A 180 11.17 4.87 -1.49
C VAL A 180 10.72 3.50 -1.05
#